data_7a4bdf765aafa97370b2d8c00e7b684c
#
_entry.id   7a4bdf765aafa97370b2d8c00e7b684c
#
_cell.length_a   1.000
_cell.length_b   1.000
_cell.length_c   1.000
_cell.angle_alpha   90.00
_cell.angle_beta   90.00
_cell.angle_gamma   90.00
#
_symmetry.space_group_name_H-M   'P 1'
#
loop_
_entity.id
_entity.type
_entity.pdbx_description
1 polymer ?
#
loop_
_entity_poly.entity_id
_entity_poly.type
_entity_poly.pdbx_seq_one_letter_code
_entity_poly.pdbx_strand_id
1 'polypeptide(L)'
;MENKMKVQITTSNQEHIAGYREISIKDGKIDFQEISDNECTHILANNILDVFPAQQVKLCIMELVKKLRLGGTLVVGGTDLRIFSLNVINGMLQPNEASDIISSVSSMSDTGTIANFIREMNLTIINTQIGGVHYEISAERK
;
A
#
# COMPACT_ATOMS: atom_id res chain seq x y z
N MET A 1 7.85 28.51 -6.92
CA MET A 1 8.41 27.16 -6.75
C MET A 1 7.34 26.24 -6.19
N GLU A 2 7.10 25.12 -6.85
CA GLU A 2 6.19 24.12 -6.32
C GLU A 2 6.85 23.40 -5.15
N ASN A 3 6.21 23.40 -4.01
CA ASN A 3 6.62 22.55 -2.91
C ASN A 3 6.17 21.12 -3.22
N LYS A 4 7.16 20.26 -3.46
CA LYS A 4 6.88 18.83 -3.68
C LYS A 4 6.98 18.10 -2.35
N MET A 5 5.84 17.67 -1.83
CA MET A 5 5.80 16.84 -0.63
C MET A 5 5.75 15.38 -1.07
N LYS A 6 6.84 14.68 -0.86
CA LYS A 6 6.95 13.24 -1.12
C LYS A 6 6.99 12.50 0.20
N VAL A 7 6.10 11.56 0.39
CA VAL A 7 5.94 10.84 1.64
C VAL A 7 6.07 9.35 1.41
N GLN A 8 6.82 8.69 2.28
CA GLN A 8 6.94 7.24 2.33
C GLN A 8 6.32 6.75 3.63
N ILE A 9 5.33 5.87 3.51
CA ILE A 9 4.72 5.21 4.67
C ILE A 9 5.46 3.91 4.90
N THR A 10 6.01 3.73 6.09
CA THR A 10 6.87 2.59 6.38
C THR A 10 6.39 1.78 7.57
N THR A 11 6.71 0.49 7.53
CA THR A 11 6.71 -0.38 8.70
C THR A 11 8.14 -0.48 9.24
N SER A 12 8.33 -1.13 10.37
CA SER A 12 9.63 -1.21 11.06
C SER A 12 10.77 -1.83 10.26
N ASN A 13 10.47 -2.56 9.19
CA ASN A 13 11.46 -3.31 8.44
C ASN A 13 11.76 -2.74 7.04
N GLN A 14 11.29 -1.54 6.73
CA GLN A 14 11.48 -0.94 5.42
C GLN A 14 12.59 0.11 5.44
N GLU A 15 13.35 0.17 4.35
CA GLU A 15 14.39 1.17 4.17
C GLU A 15 13.78 2.52 3.79
N HIS A 16 14.33 3.58 4.37
CA HIS A 16 13.96 4.95 4.02
C HIS A 16 14.54 5.33 2.66
N ILE A 17 13.71 5.84 1.78
CA ILE A 17 14.11 6.29 0.44
C ILE A 17 14.47 7.76 0.50
N ALA A 18 15.65 8.11 -0.03
CA ALA A 18 16.14 9.49 -0.07
C ALA A 18 15.15 10.37 -0.85
N GLY A 19 14.91 11.57 -0.33
CA GLY A 19 13.98 12.54 -0.93
C GLY A 19 12.54 12.40 -0.48
N TYR A 20 12.21 11.33 0.27
CA TYR A 20 10.87 11.11 0.84
C TYR A 20 10.89 11.37 2.33
N ARG A 21 9.85 12.04 2.82
CA ARG A 21 9.60 12.18 4.24
C ARG A 21 9.01 10.86 4.75
N GLU A 22 9.63 10.27 5.75
CA GLU A 22 9.17 9.01 6.30
C GLU A 22 8.07 9.22 7.34
N ILE A 23 6.98 8.47 7.21
CA ILE A 23 5.93 8.39 8.22
C ILE A 23 5.78 6.93 8.59
N SER A 24 6.07 6.62 9.86
CA SER A 24 5.97 5.26 10.37
C SER A 24 4.54 4.95 10.83
N ILE A 25 4.14 3.70 10.64
CA ILE A 25 2.88 3.21 11.19
C ILE A 25 3.11 2.89 12.66
N LYS A 26 2.31 3.50 13.54
CA LYS A 26 2.35 3.29 14.99
C LYS A 26 0.99 2.88 15.50
N ASP A 27 0.94 1.81 16.29
CA ASP A 27 -0.29 1.31 16.92
C ASP A 27 -1.42 1.08 15.89
N GLY A 28 -1.05 0.55 14.71
CA GLY A 28 -1.99 0.27 13.63
C GLY A 28 -2.54 1.51 12.93
N LYS A 29 -1.88 2.66 13.07
CA LYS A 29 -2.33 3.91 12.47
C LYS A 29 -1.19 4.65 11.79
N ILE A 30 -1.55 5.39 10.74
CA ILE A 30 -0.63 6.30 10.06
C ILE A 30 -0.81 7.69 10.68
N ASP A 31 0.28 8.28 11.15
CA ASP A 31 0.24 9.61 11.75
C ASP A 31 0.49 10.70 10.72
N PHE A 32 -0.59 11.32 10.25
CA PHE A 32 -0.53 12.41 9.28
C PHE A 32 -0.61 13.81 9.92
N GLN A 33 -0.36 13.96 11.21
CA GLN A 33 -0.60 15.21 11.93
C GLN A 33 0.05 16.43 11.30
N GLU A 34 1.20 16.26 10.66
CA GLU A 34 1.95 17.38 10.07
C GLU A 34 1.70 17.54 8.57
N ILE A 35 0.79 16.76 8.01
CA ILE A 35 0.52 16.77 6.57
C ILE A 35 -0.94 17.18 6.34
N SER A 36 -1.12 18.25 5.58
CA SER A 36 -2.45 18.74 5.21
C SER A 36 -3.06 17.91 4.09
N ASP A 37 -4.39 17.97 3.99
CA ASP A 37 -5.08 17.36 2.87
C ASP A 37 -4.63 18.00 1.56
N ASN A 38 -4.55 17.21 0.50
CA ASN A 38 -4.16 17.65 -0.84
C ASN A 38 -2.73 18.22 -0.91
N GLU A 39 -1.85 17.84 0.01
CA GLU A 39 -0.49 18.38 0.07
C GLU A 39 0.53 17.52 -0.68
N CYS A 40 0.34 16.21 -0.71
CA CYS A 40 1.36 15.29 -1.21
C CYS A 40 1.33 15.18 -2.72
N THR A 41 2.51 15.27 -3.35
CA THR A 41 2.69 14.99 -4.78
C THR A 41 2.93 13.50 -5.03
N HIS A 42 3.55 12.82 -4.07
CA HIS A 42 3.86 11.39 -4.15
C HIS A 42 3.66 10.76 -2.78
N ILE A 43 2.92 9.66 -2.74
CA ILE A 43 2.80 8.83 -1.54
C ILE A 43 3.24 7.42 -1.91
N LEU A 44 4.28 6.93 -1.25
CA LEU A 44 4.79 5.59 -1.45
C LEU A 44 4.43 4.74 -0.23
N ALA A 45 3.47 3.85 -0.43
CA ALA A 45 2.95 2.96 0.60
C ALA A 45 2.94 1.52 0.08
N ASN A 46 4.05 1.11 -0.51
CA ASN A 46 4.12 -0.06 -1.39
C ASN A 46 4.03 -1.41 -0.68
N ASN A 47 4.08 -1.46 0.63
CA ASN A 47 4.02 -2.75 1.33
C ASN A 47 3.39 -2.61 2.71
N ILE A 48 2.31 -1.83 2.83
CA ILE A 48 1.73 -1.53 4.13
C ILE A 48 0.32 -2.06 4.35
N LEU A 49 -0.38 -2.48 3.29
CA LEU A 49 -1.79 -2.85 3.43
C LEU A 49 -1.98 -4.10 4.29
N ASP A 50 -0.98 -4.98 4.33
CA ASP A 50 -1.01 -6.22 5.09
C ASP A 50 -1.03 -6.02 6.61
N VAL A 51 -0.59 -4.86 7.11
CA VAL A 51 -0.51 -4.63 8.56
C VAL A 51 -1.85 -4.17 9.14
N PHE A 52 -2.84 -3.87 8.29
CA PHE A 52 -4.17 -3.45 8.72
C PHE A 52 -5.15 -4.62 8.68
N PRO A 53 -6.10 -4.70 9.63
CA PRO A 53 -7.21 -5.64 9.51
C PRO A 53 -7.99 -5.40 8.21
N ALA A 54 -8.59 -6.45 7.65
CA ALA A 54 -9.26 -6.39 6.35
C ALA A 54 -10.29 -5.26 6.27
N GLN A 55 -11.07 -5.07 7.32
CA GLN A 55 -12.12 -4.05 7.36
C GLN A 55 -11.58 -2.61 7.42
N GLN A 56 -10.29 -2.43 7.70
CA GLN A 56 -9.64 -1.11 7.76
C GLN A 56 -8.86 -0.76 6.50
N VAL A 57 -8.64 -1.70 5.59
CA VAL A 57 -7.80 -1.47 4.41
C VAL A 57 -8.37 -0.38 3.51
N LYS A 58 -9.67 -0.43 3.24
CA LYS A 58 -10.33 0.60 2.40
C LYS A 58 -10.23 1.99 3.03
N LEU A 59 -10.43 2.09 4.34
CA LEU A 59 -10.31 3.34 5.08
C LEU A 59 -8.87 3.88 5.03
N CYS A 60 -7.90 3.00 5.13
CA CYS A 60 -6.48 3.37 5.01
C CYS A 60 -6.20 4.02 3.64
N ILE A 61 -6.68 3.39 2.56
CA ILE A 61 -6.50 3.93 1.21
C ILE A 61 -7.20 5.27 1.08
N MET A 62 -8.41 5.42 1.64
CA MET A 62 -9.14 6.69 1.63
C MET A 62 -8.33 7.81 2.31
N GLU A 63 -7.70 7.53 3.43
CA GLU A 63 -6.87 8.52 4.13
C GLU A 63 -5.64 8.90 3.31
N LEU A 64 -5.00 7.94 2.64
CA LEU A 64 -3.88 8.23 1.77
C LEU A 64 -4.29 9.12 0.59
N VAL A 65 -5.41 8.79 -0.05
CA VAL A 65 -5.93 9.57 -1.18
C VAL A 65 -6.26 11.00 -0.75
N LYS A 66 -6.78 11.17 0.45
CA LYS A 66 -7.14 12.48 0.99
C LYS A 66 -5.93 13.41 1.11
N LYS A 67 -4.76 12.85 1.42
CA LYS A 67 -3.50 13.61 1.51
C LYS A 67 -2.85 13.89 0.17
N LEU A 68 -3.26 13.19 -0.87
CA LEU A 68 -2.69 13.32 -2.20
C LEU A 68 -3.31 14.51 -2.94
N ARG A 69 -2.45 15.36 -3.54
CA ARG A 69 -2.95 16.48 -4.34
C ARG A 69 -3.47 15.99 -5.70
N LEU A 70 -4.25 16.82 -6.38
CA LEU A 70 -4.65 16.55 -7.76
C LEU A 70 -3.39 16.45 -8.62
N GLY A 71 -3.33 15.44 -9.46
CA GLY A 71 -2.14 15.12 -10.26
C GLY A 71 -1.08 14.33 -9.51
N GLY A 72 -1.27 14.11 -8.21
CA GLY A 72 -0.32 13.35 -7.40
C GLY A 72 -0.41 11.85 -7.66
N THR A 73 0.67 11.14 -7.32
CA THR A 73 0.80 9.70 -7.53
C THR A 73 0.82 8.96 -6.20
N LEU A 74 0.03 7.91 -6.12
CA LEU A 74 -0.05 7.01 -4.98
C LEU A 74 0.43 5.62 -5.39
N VAL A 75 1.30 5.02 -4.60
CA VAL A 75 1.70 3.61 -4.76
C VAL A 75 1.29 2.87 -3.50
N VAL A 76 0.50 1.82 -3.67
CA VAL A 76 0.07 0.94 -2.55
C VAL A 76 0.36 -0.51 -2.91
N GLY A 77 0.52 -1.34 -1.89
CA GLY A 77 0.76 -2.76 -2.12
C GLY A 77 0.64 -3.59 -0.86
N GLY A 78 0.72 -4.87 -1.07
CA GLY A 78 0.64 -5.87 -0.03
C GLY A 78 0.77 -7.28 -0.61
N THR A 79 0.37 -8.28 0.16
CA THR A 79 0.36 -9.67 -0.27
C THR A 79 -0.95 -9.99 -0.96
N ASP A 80 -0.87 -10.60 -2.16
CA ASP A 80 -2.05 -11.01 -2.93
C ASP A 80 -2.49 -12.40 -2.49
N LEU A 81 -3.68 -12.48 -1.89
CA LEU A 81 -4.23 -13.74 -1.37
C LEU A 81 -4.40 -14.80 -2.45
N ARG A 82 -4.80 -14.39 -3.67
CA ARG A 82 -5.02 -15.35 -4.76
C ARG A 82 -3.71 -15.95 -5.24
N ILE A 83 -2.69 -15.12 -5.41
CA ILE A 83 -1.36 -15.57 -5.83
C ILE A 83 -0.72 -16.39 -4.71
N PHE A 84 -0.85 -15.96 -3.46
CA PHE A 84 -0.37 -16.71 -2.30
C PHE A 84 -1.00 -18.11 -2.28
N SER A 85 -2.32 -18.21 -2.40
CA SER A 85 -3.04 -19.48 -2.38
C SER A 85 -2.64 -20.39 -3.54
N LEU A 86 -2.49 -19.82 -4.74
CA LEU A 86 -2.06 -20.59 -5.90
C LEU A 86 -0.66 -21.19 -5.70
N ASN A 87 0.26 -20.39 -5.13
CA ASN A 87 1.62 -20.85 -4.88
C ASN A 87 1.70 -21.91 -3.78
N VAL A 88 0.79 -21.88 -2.83
CA VAL A 88 0.66 -22.96 -1.84
C VAL A 88 0.16 -24.23 -2.51
N ILE A 89 -0.89 -24.13 -3.32
CA ILE A 89 -1.51 -25.27 -4.00
C ILE A 89 -0.54 -25.94 -4.96
N ASN A 90 0.24 -25.16 -5.72
CA ASN A 90 1.14 -25.72 -6.74
C ASN A 90 2.53 -26.09 -6.19
N GLY A 91 2.75 -25.93 -4.88
CA GLY A 91 4.01 -26.33 -4.24
C GLY A 91 5.15 -25.32 -4.37
N MET A 92 4.91 -24.13 -4.92
CA MET A 92 5.93 -23.07 -4.99
C MET A 92 6.24 -22.50 -3.61
N LEU A 93 5.25 -22.50 -2.70
CA LEU A 93 5.44 -22.17 -1.30
C LEU A 93 5.27 -23.41 -0.45
N GLN A 94 6.29 -23.72 0.35
CA GLN A 94 6.23 -24.83 1.28
C GLN A 94 5.46 -24.44 2.55
N PRO A 95 4.93 -25.40 3.34
CA PRO A 95 4.12 -25.09 4.52
C PRO A 95 4.78 -24.15 5.52
N ASN A 96 6.08 -24.27 5.77
CA ASN A 96 6.80 -23.40 6.69
C ASN A 96 6.89 -21.97 6.15
N GLU A 97 7.12 -21.79 4.85
CA GLU A 97 7.16 -20.48 4.20
C GLU A 97 5.79 -19.81 4.24
N ALA A 98 4.73 -20.59 3.93
CA ALA A 98 3.35 -20.10 3.99
C ALA A 98 2.98 -19.68 5.42
N SER A 99 3.37 -20.47 6.42
CA SER A 99 3.11 -20.15 7.82
C SER A 99 3.79 -18.86 8.26
N ASP A 100 5.02 -18.63 7.81
CA ASP A 100 5.76 -17.40 8.11
C ASP A 100 5.04 -16.18 7.53
N ILE A 101 4.57 -16.28 6.29
CA ILE A 101 3.82 -15.18 5.65
C ILE A 101 2.52 -14.93 6.40
N ILE A 102 1.75 -15.97 6.71
CA ILE A 102 0.48 -15.84 7.44
C ILE A 102 0.69 -15.18 8.81
N SER A 103 1.78 -15.54 9.50
CA SER A 103 2.08 -14.99 10.82
C SER A 103 2.50 -13.52 10.78
N SER A 104 2.98 -13.04 9.65
CA SER A 104 3.51 -11.67 9.50
C SER A 104 2.46 -10.66 9.04
N VAL A 105 1.26 -11.09 8.64
CA VAL A 105 0.25 -10.21 8.09
C VAL A 105 -1.02 -10.19 8.96
N SER A 106 -1.68 -9.04 9.01
CA SER A 106 -3.00 -8.91 9.65
C SER A 106 -4.13 -9.25 8.68
N SER A 107 -3.89 -9.07 7.39
CA SER A 107 -4.84 -9.42 6.34
C SER A 107 -4.13 -9.58 5.02
N MET A 108 -4.80 -10.24 4.09
CA MET A 108 -4.40 -10.29 2.69
C MET A 108 -5.61 -9.90 1.86
N SER A 109 -5.38 -9.13 0.82
CA SER A 109 -6.40 -8.85 -0.18
C SER A 109 -5.88 -9.35 -1.54
N ASP A 110 -6.54 -8.98 -2.61
CA ASP A 110 -6.06 -9.30 -3.94
C ASP A 110 -5.97 -8.02 -4.78
N THR A 111 -5.18 -8.10 -5.83
CA THR A 111 -4.91 -6.95 -6.70
C THR A 111 -6.20 -6.35 -7.27
N GLY A 112 -7.14 -7.19 -7.68
CA GLY A 112 -8.41 -6.73 -8.26
C GLY A 112 -9.27 -5.96 -7.27
N THR A 113 -9.37 -6.44 -6.04
CA THR A 113 -10.14 -5.77 -4.98
C THR A 113 -9.56 -4.40 -4.66
N ILE A 114 -8.24 -4.32 -4.49
CA ILE A 114 -7.56 -3.05 -4.19
C ILE A 114 -7.68 -2.08 -5.37
N ALA A 115 -7.51 -2.58 -6.59
CA ALA A 115 -7.68 -1.76 -7.79
C ALA A 115 -9.08 -1.15 -7.87
N ASN A 116 -10.12 -1.91 -7.51
CA ASN A 116 -11.50 -1.41 -7.49
C ASN A 116 -11.69 -0.33 -6.42
N PHE A 117 -11.11 -0.48 -5.24
CA PHE A 117 -11.16 0.57 -4.21
C PHE A 117 -10.55 1.87 -4.72
N ILE A 118 -9.40 1.77 -5.39
CA ILE A 118 -8.70 2.93 -5.95
C ILE A 118 -9.56 3.62 -7.02
N ARG A 119 -10.17 2.86 -7.91
CA ARG A 119 -11.06 3.40 -8.95
C ARG A 119 -12.29 4.09 -8.36
N GLU A 120 -12.87 3.51 -7.32
CA GLU A 120 -14.01 4.11 -6.62
C GLU A 120 -13.68 5.47 -6.02
N MET A 121 -12.41 5.73 -5.75
CA MET A 121 -11.93 7.00 -5.21
C MET A 121 -11.49 7.98 -6.29
N ASN A 122 -11.84 7.71 -7.55
CA ASN A 122 -11.57 8.55 -8.73
C ASN A 122 -10.07 8.70 -9.05
N LEU A 123 -9.29 7.68 -8.77
CA LEU A 123 -7.90 7.61 -9.23
C LEU A 123 -7.83 6.77 -10.50
N THR A 124 -6.88 7.13 -11.37
CA THR A 124 -6.57 6.36 -12.57
C THR A 124 -5.37 5.47 -12.28
N ILE A 125 -5.51 4.17 -12.49
CA ILE A 125 -4.42 3.24 -12.30
C ILE A 125 -3.45 3.38 -13.47
N ILE A 126 -2.17 3.64 -13.14
CA ILE A 126 -1.11 3.84 -14.14
C ILE A 126 -0.39 2.53 -14.41
N ASN A 127 -0.09 1.76 -13.36
CA ASN A 127 0.69 0.54 -13.46
C ASN A 127 0.36 -0.41 -12.32
N THR A 128 0.47 -1.70 -12.61
CA THR A 128 0.34 -2.76 -11.61
C THR A 128 1.50 -3.72 -11.80
N GLN A 129 2.23 -4.00 -10.72
CA GLN A 129 3.36 -4.94 -10.73
C GLN A 129 3.11 -6.05 -9.72
N ILE A 130 3.55 -7.25 -10.09
CA ILE A 130 3.46 -8.42 -9.22
C ILE A 130 4.84 -9.05 -9.14
N GLY A 131 5.33 -9.26 -7.93
CA GLY A 131 6.60 -9.92 -7.65
C GLY A 131 6.42 -10.94 -6.54
N GLY A 132 6.65 -12.23 -6.84
CA GLY A 132 6.38 -13.29 -5.88
C GLY A 132 4.89 -13.33 -5.53
N VAL A 133 4.57 -13.14 -4.25
CA VAL A 133 3.19 -13.07 -3.77
C VAL A 133 2.74 -11.64 -3.49
N HIS A 134 3.59 -10.65 -3.77
CA HIS A 134 3.32 -9.24 -3.50
C HIS A 134 2.83 -8.53 -4.75
N TYR A 135 1.93 -7.58 -4.55
CA TYR A 135 1.47 -6.69 -5.61
C TYR A 135 1.77 -5.23 -5.26
N GLU A 136 1.83 -4.40 -6.29
CA GLU A 136 2.08 -2.97 -6.16
C GLU A 136 1.27 -2.25 -7.24
N ILE A 137 0.43 -1.31 -6.83
CA ILE A 137 -0.43 -0.55 -7.74
C ILE A 137 -0.04 0.92 -7.65
N SER A 138 0.26 1.52 -8.82
CA SER A 138 0.52 2.95 -8.96
C SER A 138 -0.69 3.61 -9.58
N ALA A 139 -1.17 4.70 -8.99
CA ALA A 139 -2.34 5.41 -9.44
C ALA A 139 -2.15 6.91 -9.32
N GLU A 140 -2.86 7.66 -10.16
CA GLU A 140 -2.82 9.11 -10.19
C GLU A 140 -4.18 9.69 -9.85
N ARG A 141 -4.21 10.69 -8.99
CA ARG A 141 -5.43 11.43 -8.65
C ARG A 141 -5.69 12.52 -9.68
N LYS A 142 -6.79 12.38 -10.39
CA LYS A 142 -7.20 13.36 -11.43
C LYS A 142 -8.34 14.26 -10.99
#